data_37d4702fdaa34c4e6dafe3bff2fc7cff
#
_entry.id   37d4702fdaa34c4e6dafe3bff2fc7cff
#
_cell.length_a   1.000
_cell.length_b   1.000
_cell.length_c   1.000
_cell.angle_alpha   90.00
_cell.angle_beta   90.00
_cell.angle_gamma   90.00
#
_symmetry.space_group_name_H-M   'P 1'
#
loop_
_entity.id
_entity.type
_entity.pdbx_description
1 polymer ?
#
loop_
_entity_poly.entity_id
_entity_poly.type
_entity_poly.pdbx_seq_one_letter_code
_entity_poly.pdbx_strand_id
1 'polypeptide(L)'
;MIRLTYITLFTCTLVGNLYSQNLAILKYEGGGDWYSNPTALRNLIKFCNAEIRTNMIEKPNVVAADDSQIFDYPMLHMTGHGNVYFSVDAIENLRTYLLGGGFLHIDDNYGMKNYILPQLKILFPNKELTEIPLDHPIYKNHFKFPEGLPKIHEHDGLPPKAMGFYDKNTLILLYTYESDLGDGWEDQEVHNDPQTIRRKALEMGANIIKYAFEKSL
;
A
#
# COMPACT_ATOMS: atom_id res chain seq x y z
N MET A 1 -18.02 21.44 61.06
CA MET A 1 -18.63 21.02 59.76
C MET A 1 -17.50 20.86 58.73
N ILE A 2 -17.13 19.63 58.43
CA ILE A 2 -16.06 19.34 57.44
C ILE A 2 -16.76 19.14 56.10
N ARG A 3 -16.50 19.99 55.12
CA ARG A 3 -17.00 19.83 53.73
C ARG A 3 -16.08 18.85 52.98
N LEU A 4 -16.61 17.67 52.65
CA LEU A 4 -15.99 16.70 51.79
C LEU A 4 -16.20 17.15 50.32
N THR A 5 -15.11 17.52 49.62
CA THR A 5 -15.15 17.84 48.20
C THR A 5 -14.88 16.55 47.44
N TYR A 6 -15.85 16.02 46.72
CA TYR A 6 -15.69 14.88 45.84
C TYR A 6 -15.07 15.38 44.52
N ILE A 7 -13.85 14.92 44.25
CA ILE A 7 -13.19 15.08 42.91
C ILE A 7 -13.61 13.90 42.07
N THR A 8 -14.49 14.13 41.10
CA THR A 8 -14.87 13.12 40.10
C THR A 8 -13.76 13.08 39.04
N LEU A 9 -12.92 12.02 39.05
CA LEU A 9 -11.94 11.78 38.03
C LEU A 9 -12.68 11.27 36.77
N PHE A 10 -12.75 12.11 35.73
CA PHE A 10 -13.30 11.71 34.42
C PHE A 10 -12.20 10.99 33.66
N THR A 11 -12.17 9.67 33.70
CA THR A 11 -11.31 8.85 32.87
C THR A 11 -11.85 8.85 31.44
N CYS A 12 -11.27 9.69 30.56
CA CYS A 12 -11.52 9.64 29.13
C CYS A 12 -10.86 8.38 28.58
N THR A 13 -11.63 7.31 28.43
CA THR A 13 -11.18 6.13 27.67
C THR A 13 -11.13 6.52 26.21
N LEU A 14 -9.92 6.74 25.68
CA LEU A 14 -9.66 6.78 24.24
C LEU A 14 -10.05 5.40 23.69
N VAL A 15 -11.24 5.29 23.12
CA VAL A 15 -11.62 4.18 22.26
C VAL A 15 -10.87 4.42 20.96
N GLY A 16 -9.61 3.96 20.90
CA GLY A 16 -8.89 3.84 19.64
C GLY A 16 -9.71 2.92 18.74
N ASN A 17 -10.09 3.40 17.56
CA ASN A 17 -10.65 2.54 16.53
C ASN A 17 -9.62 1.45 16.25
N LEU A 18 -9.86 0.24 16.73
CA LEU A 18 -9.14 -0.96 16.36
C LEU A 18 -9.56 -1.32 14.93
N TYR A 19 -9.07 -0.55 13.95
CA TYR A 19 -9.12 -1.03 12.58
C TYR A 19 -8.30 -2.33 12.55
N SER A 20 -8.89 -3.36 11.95
CA SER A 20 -8.16 -4.57 11.64
C SER A 20 -6.91 -4.18 10.86
N GLN A 21 -5.71 -4.43 11.39
CA GLN A 21 -4.45 -4.19 10.70
C GLN A 21 -4.22 -5.26 9.63
N ASN A 22 -5.18 -5.45 8.75
CA ASN A 22 -5.11 -6.45 7.68
C ASN A 22 -4.99 -5.77 6.33
N LEU A 23 -4.39 -6.49 5.40
CA LEU A 23 -4.23 -6.09 4.01
C LEU A 23 -5.11 -6.97 3.12
N ALA A 24 -5.51 -6.45 1.98
CA ALA A 24 -6.13 -7.25 0.92
C ALA A 24 -5.45 -7.01 -0.43
N ILE A 25 -5.48 -8.05 -1.25
CA ILE A 25 -5.13 -7.97 -2.68
C ILE A 25 -6.34 -7.42 -3.41
N LEU A 26 -6.14 -6.34 -4.18
CA LEU A 26 -7.18 -5.76 -5.02
C LEU A 26 -7.27 -6.51 -6.34
N LYS A 27 -8.37 -7.22 -6.55
CA LYS A 27 -8.72 -7.82 -7.83
C LYS A 27 -9.33 -6.75 -8.74
N TYR A 28 -8.78 -6.60 -9.93
CA TYR A 28 -9.27 -5.70 -10.98
C TYR A 28 -9.73 -6.48 -12.21
N GLU A 29 -10.48 -5.84 -13.09
CA GLU A 29 -10.94 -6.37 -14.36
C GLU A 29 -9.97 -6.01 -15.50
N GLY A 30 -10.28 -6.43 -16.72
CA GLY A 30 -9.50 -6.13 -17.93
C GLY A 30 -8.65 -7.29 -18.42
N GLY A 31 -8.61 -8.40 -17.69
CA GLY A 31 -7.87 -9.61 -18.09
C GLY A 31 -6.38 -9.59 -17.75
N GLY A 32 -5.92 -8.61 -16.98
CA GLY A 32 -4.57 -8.64 -16.40
C GLY A 32 -4.47 -9.61 -15.22
N ASP A 33 -3.25 -9.91 -14.85
CA ASP A 33 -2.90 -10.95 -13.87
C ASP A 33 -2.77 -10.40 -12.44
N TRP A 34 -3.85 -9.84 -11.91
CA TRP A 34 -3.95 -9.35 -10.52
C TRP A 34 -3.47 -10.37 -9.46
N TYR A 35 -3.37 -11.63 -9.84
CA TYR A 35 -2.92 -12.76 -9.03
C TYR A 35 -1.44 -13.07 -9.17
N SER A 36 -0.69 -12.28 -9.91
CA SER A 36 0.77 -12.40 -9.98
C SER A 36 1.38 -12.24 -8.57
N ASN A 37 2.57 -12.75 -8.37
CA ASN A 37 3.29 -12.68 -7.08
C ASN A 37 2.50 -13.32 -5.92
N PRO A 38 2.07 -14.60 -6.03
CA PRO A 38 1.11 -15.21 -5.11
C PRO A 38 1.63 -15.36 -3.67
N THR A 39 2.94 -15.34 -3.44
CA THR A 39 3.56 -15.45 -2.10
C THR A 39 3.99 -14.10 -1.53
N ALA A 40 4.07 -13.08 -2.36
CA ALA A 40 4.65 -11.77 -2.04
C ALA A 40 4.04 -11.10 -0.81
N LEU A 41 2.73 -10.88 -0.83
CA LEU A 41 2.09 -10.13 0.26
C LEU A 41 2.09 -10.93 1.58
N ARG A 42 2.01 -12.27 1.53
CA ARG A 42 2.16 -13.12 2.71
C ARG A 42 3.55 -12.97 3.34
N ASN A 43 4.59 -12.98 2.52
CA ASN A 43 5.97 -12.83 2.99
C ASN A 43 6.23 -11.43 3.56
N LEU A 44 5.72 -10.40 2.91
CA LEU A 44 5.77 -9.03 3.42
C LEU A 44 5.06 -8.90 4.77
N ILE A 45 3.87 -9.48 4.94
CA ILE A 45 3.15 -9.51 6.22
C ILE A 45 3.99 -10.18 7.32
N LYS A 46 4.56 -11.36 7.03
CA LYS A 46 5.45 -12.06 7.97
C LYS A 46 6.64 -11.18 8.40
N PHE A 47 7.26 -10.54 7.42
CA PHE A 47 8.37 -9.62 7.67
C PHE A 47 7.93 -8.45 8.57
N CYS A 48 6.80 -7.83 8.29
CA CYS A 48 6.27 -6.72 9.09
C CYS A 48 5.90 -7.14 10.51
N ASN A 49 5.30 -8.32 10.69
CA ASN A 49 4.99 -8.86 12.02
C ASN A 49 6.25 -9.05 12.84
N ALA A 50 7.36 -9.51 12.23
CA ALA A 50 8.63 -9.71 12.91
C ALA A 50 9.40 -8.40 13.17
N GLU A 51 9.54 -7.54 12.15
CA GLU A 51 10.48 -6.41 12.19
C GLU A 51 9.86 -5.12 12.73
N ILE A 52 8.58 -4.85 12.41
CA ILE A 52 7.90 -3.61 12.82
C ILE A 52 6.73 -3.88 13.79
N ARG A 53 6.62 -5.12 14.29
CA ARG A 53 5.69 -5.54 15.34
C ARG A 53 4.21 -5.29 15.01
N THR A 54 3.82 -5.50 13.76
CA THR A 54 2.41 -5.57 13.40
C THR A 54 1.82 -6.90 13.86
N ASN A 55 0.49 -7.00 13.86
CA ASN A 55 -0.21 -8.25 14.19
C ASN A 55 -1.20 -8.58 13.07
N MET A 56 -0.70 -8.58 11.85
CA MET A 56 -1.51 -8.86 10.66
C MET A 56 -1.73 -10.36 10.48
N ILE A 57 -2.89 -10.72 9.90
CA ILE A 57 -3.17 -12.11 9.48
C ILE A 57 -2.31 -12.42 8.26
N GLU A 58 -1.51 -13.50 8.34
CA GLU A 58 -0.53 -13.86 7.30
C GLU A 58 -1.13 -14.22 5.94
N LYS A 59 -2.40 -14.59 5.90
CA LYS A 59 -3.12 -14.88 4.66
C LYS A 59 -3.94 -13.65 4.25
N PRO A 60 -3.48 -12.86 3.28
CA PRO A 60 -4.24 -11.74 2.77
C PRO A 60 -5.53 -12.22 2.09
N ASN A 61 -6.60 -11.44 2.22
CA ASN A 61 -7.82 -11.66 1.45
C ASN A 61 -7.68 -11.08 0.04
N VAL A 62 -8.56 -11.54 -0.85
CA VAL A 62 -8.73 -10.97 -2.19
C VAL A 62 -10.08 -10.29 -2.22
N VAL A 63 -10.14 -9.03 -2.63
CA VAL A 63 -11.37 -8.24 -2.74
C VAL A 63 -11.45 -7.61 -4.13
N ALA A 64 -12.64 -7.64 -4.73
CA ALA A 64 -12.86 -6.97 -6.01
C ALA A 64 -13.00 -5.46 -5.81
N ALA A 65 -12.59 -4.67 -6.80
CA ALA A 65 -12.62 -3.21 -6.70
C ALA A 65 -14.05 -2.63 -6.61
N ASP A 66 -15.03 -3.36 -7.14
CA ASP A 66 -16.45 -3.04 -7.10
C ASP A 66 -17.18 -3.60 -5.86
N ASP A 67 -16.48 -4.37 -4.99
CA ASP A 67 -17.05 -4.94 -3.77
C ASP A 67 -16.89 -3.95 -2.60
N SER A 68 -17.95 -3.79 -1.81
CA SER A 68 -17.93 -2.99 -0.58
C SER A 68 -16.95 -3.50 0.49
N GLN A 69 -16.51 -4.73 0.41
CA GLN A 69 -15.50 -5.30 1.32
C GLN A 69 -14.15 -4.54 1.27
N ILE A 70 -13.86 -3.74 0.23
CA ILE A 70 -12.65 -2.90 0.20
C ILE A 70 -12.57 -1.96 1.41
N PHE A 71 -13.70 -1.53 1.97
CA PHE A 71 -13.77 -0.63 3.13
C PHE A 71 -13.37 -1.28 4.46
N ASP A 72 -13.25 -2.61 4.51
CA ASP A 72 -12.82 -3.35 5.70
C ASP A 72 -11.30 -3.33 5.91
N TYR A 73 -10.54 -2.82 4.93
CA TYR A 73 -9.08 -2.86 4.92
C TYR A 73 -8.48 -1.45 4.91
N PRO A 74 -7.54 -1.14 5.81
CA PRO A 74 -6.83 0.15 5.79
C PRO A 74 -5.90 0.30 4.59
N MET A 75 -5.46 -0.82 4.00
CA MET A 75 -4.60 -0.84 2.82
C MET A 75 -4.99 -1.95 1.85
N LEU A 76 -5.04 -1.59 0.58
CA LEU A 76 -5.14 -2.50 -0.55
C LEU A 76 -3.82 -2.53 -1.31
N HIS A 77 -3.46 -3.71 -1.80
CA HIS A 77 -2.30 -3.92 -2.68
C HIS A 77 -2.76 -4.46 -4.02
N MET A 78 -2.24 -3.89 -5.08
CA MET A 78 -2.53 -4.25 -6.46
C MET A 78 -1.22 -4.44 -7.21
N THR A 79 -1.12 -5.51 -8.00
CA THR A 79 0.05 -5.82 -8.83
C THR A 79 -0.39 -6.46 -10.14
N GLY A 80 0.52 -6.64 -11.09
CA GLY A 80 0.32 -7.34 -12.35
C GLY A 80 1.08 -6.77 -13.55
N HIS A 81 0.82 -7.32 -14.75
CA HIS A 81 1.53 -7.02 -15.99
C HIS A 81 0.66 -6.34 -17.07
N GLY A 82 -0.41 -5.69 -16.75
CA GLY A 82 -1.18 -4.93 -17.75
C GLY A 82 -2.69 -5.16 -17.70
N ASN A 83 -3.39 -4.74 -18.76
CA ASN A 83 -4.83 -4.85 -18.96
C ASN A 83 -5.66 -4.59 -17.70
N VAL A 84 -5.49 -3.41 -17.11
CA VAL A 84 -6.29 -2.96 -15.96
C VAL A 84 -7.52 -2.23 -16.45
N TYR A 85 -8.67 -2.62 -15.92
CA TYR A 85 -9.92 -1.92 -16.10
C TYR A 85 -10.68 -1.82 -14.79
N PHE A 86 -11.24 -0.65 -14.50
CA PHE A 86 -12.16 -0.41 -13.40
C PHE A 86 -13.54 -0.05 -13.94
N SER A 87 -14.56 -0.79 -13.56
CA SER A 87 -15.96 -0.43 -13.84
C SER A 87 -16.34 0.90 -13.18
N VAL A 88 -17.50 1.44 -13.53
CA VAL A 88 -18.01 2.67 -12.90
C VAL A 88 -18.11 2.49 -11.38
N ASP A 89 -18.66 1.37 -10.94
CA ASP A 89 -18.83 1.05 -9.52
C ASP A 89 -17.47 0.91 -8.81
N ALA A 90 -16.50 0.28 -9.47
CA ALA A 90 -15.12 0.17 -8.95
C ALA A 90 -14.45 1.55 -8.79
N ILE A 91 -14.64 2.45 -9.75
CA ILE A 91 -14.12 3.84 -9.68
C ILE A 91 -14.76 4.60 -8.51
N GLU A 92 -16.07 4.49 -8.32
CA GLU A 92 -16.78 5.16 -7.22
C GLU A 92 -16.36 4.62 -5.86
N ASN A 93 -16.28 3.30 -5.73
CA ASN A 93 -15.82 2.63 -4.52
C ASN A 93 -14.37 3.01 -4.16
N LEU A 94 -13.45 2.90 -5.12
CA LEU A 94 -12.05 3.25 -4.90
C LEU A 94 -11.87 4.73 -4.55
N ARG A 95 -12.60 5.64 -5.20
CA ARG A 95 -12.58 7.06 -4.87
C ARG A 95 -13.05 7.31 -3.44
N THR A 96 -14.19 6.71 -3.07
CA THR A 96 -14.75 6.82 -1.71
C THR A 96 -13.80 6.23 -0.68
N TYR A 97 -13.23 5.06 -0.95
CA TYR A 97 -12.25 4.39 -0.09
C TYR A 97 -11.02 5.26 0.17
N LEU A 98 -10.41 5.80 -0.88
CA LEU A 98 -9.19 6.61 -0.78
C LEU A 98 -9.43 7.94 -0.07
N LEU A 99 -10.53 8.63 -0.40
CA LEU A 99 -10.90 9.90 0.26
C LEU A 99 -11.41 9.68 1.70
N GLY A 100 -11.89 8.49 2.01
CA GLY A 100 -12.31 8.07 3.34
C GLY A 100 -11.18 7.62 4.27
N GLY A 101 -9.92 7.69 3.82
CA GLY A 101 -8.74 7.33 4.64
C GLY A 101 -8.10 5.98 4.28
N GLY A 102 -8.62 5.25 3.29
CA GLY A 102 -7.97 4.06 2.75
C GLY A 102 -6.63 4.38 2.04
N PHE A 103 -5.84 3.37 1.79
CA PHE A 103 -4.58 3.49 1.06
C PHE A 103 -4.47 2.40 0.00
N LEU A 104 -4.10 2.78 -1.22
CA LEU A 104 -3.85 1.84 -2.31
C LEU A 104 -2.38 1.90 -2.72
N HIS A 105 -1.69 0.77 -2.67
CA HIS A 105 -0.40 0.56 -3.30
C HIS A 105 -0.58 -0.23 -4.59
N ILE A 106 -0.10 0.32 -5.70
CA ILE A 106 -0.07 -0.31 -7.01
C ILE A 106 1.40 -0.54 -7.36
N ASP A 107 1.79 -1.80 -7.53
CA ASP A 107 3.12 -2.19 -7.95
C ASP A 107 3.08 -2.71 -9.38
N ASP A 108 3.69 -1.97 -10.30
CA ASP A 108 3.76 -2.34 -11.72
C ASP A 108 4.89 -3.33 -11.92
N ASN A 109 4.56 -4.59 -12.15
CA ASN A 109 5.51 -5.67 -12.42
C ASN A 109 6.06 -5.66 -13.86
N TYR A 110 5.95 -4.55 -14.54
CA TYR A 110 6.29 -4.31 -15.94
C TYR A 110 5.09 -4.42 -16.89
N GLY A 111 4.85 -3.33 -17.61
CA GLY A 111 3.83 -3.27 -18.67
C GLY A 111 2.44 -2.82 -18.22
N MET A 112 2.16 -2.66 -16.94
CA MET A 112 0.88 -2.16 -16.45
C MET A 112 0.67 -0.67 -16.76
N LYS A 113 1.73 0.11 -16.87
CA LYS A 113 1.72 1.57 -17.01
C LYS A 113 0.72 2.10 -18.03
N ASN A 114 0.69 1.51 -19.23
CA ASN A 114 -0.16 1.96 -20.33
C ASN A 114 -1.66 1.75 -20.07
N TYR A 115 -1.99 0.87 -19.15
CA TYR A 115 -3.36 0.53 -18.78
C TYR A 115 -3.79 1.23 -17.48
N ILE A 116 -2.93 1.27 -16.48
CA ILE A 116 -3.28 1.85 -15.19
C ILE A 116 -3.36 3.37 -15.22
N LEU A 117 -2.46 4.08 -15.93
CA LEU A 117 -2.47 5.53 -15.95
C LEU A 117 -3.78 6.14 -16.48
N PRO A 118 -4.42 5.63 -17.55
CA PRO A 118 -5.74 6.06 -17.95
C PRO A 118 -6.82 5.83 -16.87
N GLN A 119 -6.77 4.70 -16.16
CA GLN A 119 -7.70 4.39 -15.07
C GLN A 119 -7.51 5.35 -13.88
N LEU A 120 -6.27 5.66 -13.52
CA LEU A 120 -5.96 6.65 -12.49
C LEU A 120 -6.44 8.06 -12.87
N LYS A 121 -6.39 8.41 -14.15
CA LYS A 121 -6.94 9.68 -14.63
C LYS A 121 -8.48 9.74 -14.53
N ILE A 122 -9.16 8.62 -14.74
CA ILE A 122 -10.61 8.51 -14.52
C ILE A 122 -10.93 8.55 -13.02
N LEU A 123 -10.11 7.87 -12.20
CA LEU A 123 -10.28 7.86 -10.74
C LEU A 123 -10.20 9.27 -10.16
N PHE A 124 -9.22 10.08 -10.58
CA PHE A 124 -9.02 11.46 -10.11
C PHE A 124 -8.75 12.42 -11.27
N PRO A 125 -9.78 12.84 -12.01
CA PRO A 125 -9.63 13.69 -13.21
C PRO A 125 -8.99 15.06 -12.92
N ASN A 126 -9.15 15.57 -11.70
CA ASN A 126 -8.68 16.89 -11.27
C ASN A 126 -7.43 16.84 -10.38
N LYS A 127 -6.84 15.65 -10.13
CA LYS A 127 -5.58 15.50 -9.39
C LYS A 127 -4.47 15.15 -10.38
N GLU A 128 -3.25 15.56 -10.05
CA GLU A 128 -2.05 15.13 -10.77
C GLU A 128 -1.36 14.00 -10.02
N LEU A 129 -0.92 12.99 -10.75
CA LEU A 129 -0.05 11.94 -10.23
C LEU A 129 1.37 12.52 -10.16
N THR A 130 1.86 12.75 -8.95
CA THR A 130 3.14 13.44 -8.71
C THR A 130 4.19 12.48 -8.17
N GLU A 131 5.44 12.73 -8.52
CA GLU A 131 6.57 11.96 -7.95
C GLU A 131 6.69 12.21 -6.45
N ILE A 132 6.93 11.14 -5.69
CA ILE A 132 7.09 11.20 -4.24
C ILE A 132 8.46 11.79 -3.91
N PRO A 133 8.55 12.93 -3.20
CA PRO A 133 9.82 13.54 -2.87
C PRO A 133 10.64 12.70 -1.90
N LEU A 134 11.97 12.71 -2.02
CA LEU A 134 12.88 11.88 -1.21
C LEU A 134 12.79 12.13 0.30
N ASP A 135 12.33 13.29 0.71
CA ASP A 135 12.10 13.61 2.11
C ASP A 135 10.75 13.13 2.67
N HIS A 136 9.91 12.51 1.82
CA HIS A 136 8.63 11.96 2.24
C HIS A 136 8.79 10.88 3.33
N PRO A 137 7.90 10.81 4.33
CA PRO A 137 7.97 9.82 5.40
C PRO A 137 8.10 8.37 4.93
N ILE A 138 7.51 8.00 3.79
CA ILE A 138 7.54 6.65 3.25
C ILE A 138 8.97 6.10 3.03
N TYR A 139 9.95 6.98 2.82
CA TYR A 139 11.35 6.61 2.63
C TYR A 139 12.16 6.57 3.93
N LYS A 140 11.55 6.88 5.08
CA LYS A 140 12.32 7.02 6.32
C LYS A 140 11.58 6.74 7.62
N ASN A 141 10.30 6.35 7.56
CA ASN A 141 9.49 6.17 8.77
C ASN A 141 9.94 4.98 9.66
N HIS A 142 10.62 3.98 9.09
CA HIS A 142 11.27 2.90 9.83
C HIS A 142 12.64 2.58 9.23
N PHE A 143 12.69 2.06 8.02
CA PHE A 143 13.93 1.84 7.27
C PHE A 143 14.30 3.08 6.44
N LYS A 144 15.60 3.28 6.17
CA LYS A 144 16.09 4.48 5.48
C LYS A 144 16.39 4.19 4.02
N PHE A 145 15.74 4.95 3.14
CA PHE A 145 15.89 4.92 1.69
C PHE A 145 16.20 6.34 1.17
N PRO A 146 17.42 6.85 1.40
CA PRO A 146 17.77 8.22 1.01
C PRO A 146 17.78 8.47 -0.49
N GLU A 147 17.88 7.40 -1.28
CA GLU A 147 17.88 7.44 -2.75
C GLU A 147 16.51 7.09 -3.35
N GLY A 148 15.47 6.89 -2.51
CA GLY A 148 14.14 6.51 -2.95
C GLY A 148 13.93 5.01 -3.07
N LEU A 149 13.09 4.58 -4.03
CA LEU A 149 12.77 3.15 -4.21
C LEU A 149 14.00 2.32 -4.57
N PRO A 150 14.14 1.11 -4.00
CA PRO A 150 15.13 0.14 -4.48
C PRO A 150 14.72 -0.38 -5.87
N LYS A 151 15.70 -0.64 -6.72
CA LYS A 151 15.54 -1.38 -7.97
C LYS A 151 15.74 -2.86 -7.66
N ILE A 152 14.74 -3.69 -7.96
CA ILE A 152 14.80 -5.14 -7.74
C ILE A 152 15.19 -5.83 -9.05
N HIS A 153 14.41 -5.60 -10.13
CA HIS A 153 14.71 -6.12 -11.45
C HIS A 153 14.92 -5.00 -12.47
N GLU A 154 15.65 -5.33 -13.53
CA GLU A 154 15.88 -4.44 -14.67
C GLU A 154 14.95 -4.81 -15.82
N HIS A 155 14.30 -3.79 -16.39
CA HIS A 155 13.47 -3.91 -17.58
C HIS A 155 13.96 -2.97 -18.69
N ASP A 156 13.58 -1.70 -18.63
CA ASP A 156 13.90 -0.71 -19.67
C ASP A 156 15.16 0.12 -19.37
N GLY A 157 15.91 -0.23 -18.32
CA GLY A 157 17.10 0.51 -17.89
C GLY A 157 16.77 1.88 -17.26
N LEU A 158 15.51 2.10 -16.88
CA LEU A 158 15.05 3.32 -16.25
C LEU A 158 15.18 3.24 -14.72
N PRO A 159 15.37 4.36 -14.03
CA PRO A 159 15.38 4.38 -12.57
C PRO A 159 13.98 4.05 -12.01
N PRO A 160 13.93 3.39 -10.83
CA PRO A 160 12.67 3.12 -10.16
C PRO A 160 12.00 4.44 -9.75
N LYS A 161 10.67 4.50 -9.86
CA LYS A 161 9.88 5.69 -9.51
C LYS A 161 8.68 5.36 -8.65
N ALA A 162 8.44 6.21 -7.67
CA ALA A 162 7.23 6.26 -6.89
C ALA A 162 6.42 7.49 -7.25
N MET A 163 5.19 7.30 -7.66
CA MET A 163 4.23 8.36 -7.98
C MET A 163 3.03 8.24 -7.05
N GLY A 164 2.34 9.33 -6.77
CA GLY A 164 1.19 9.25 -5.89
C GLY A 164 0.13 10.32 -6.08
N PHE A 165 -1.06 10.01 -5.57
CA PHE A 165 -2.11 10.99 -5.37
C PHE A 165 -2.17 11.41 -3.91
N TYR A 166 -2.34 12.69 -3.71
CA TYR A 166 -2.52 13.29 -2.39
C TYR A 166 -3.97 13.78 -2.21
N ASP A 167 -4.51 13.57 -1.02
CA ASP A 167 -5.63 14.34 -0.53
C ASP A 167 -5.14 15.31 0.55
N LYS A 168 -5.30 16.61 0.28
CA LYS A 168 -4.62 17.66 1.05
C LYS A 168 -3.11 17.39 1.07
N ASN A 169 -2.54 17.05 2.23
CA ASN A 169 -1.11 16.74 2.39
C ASN A 169 -0.84 15.25 2.65
N THR A 170 -1.88 14.39 2.54
CA THR A 170 -1.76 12.96 2.85
C THR A 170 -1.68 12.17 1.54
N LEU A 171 -0.65 11.36 1.38
CA LEU A 171 -0.55 10.40 0.27
C LEU A 171 -1.61 9.31 0.48
N ILE A 172 -2.52 9.16 -0.48
CA ILE A 172 -3.63 8.20 -0.42
C ILE A 172 -3.47 7.03 -1.40
N LEU A 173 -2.69 7.24 -2.47
CA LEU A 173 -2.36 6.21 -3.45
C LEU A 173 -0.88 6.32 -3.79
N LEU A 174 -0.20 5.19 -3.80
CA LEU A 174 1.18 5.02 -4.23
C LEU A 174 1.21 4.09 -5.46
N TYR A 175 1.84 4.56 -6.54
CA TYR A 175 2.14 3.77 -7.73
C TYR A 175 3.65 3.66 -7.87
N THR A 176 4.16 2.44 -7.82
CA THR A 176 5.58 2.10 -8.02
C THR A 176 5.77 1.42 -9.36
N TYR A 177 6.79 1.82 -10.11
CA TYR A 177 7.13 1.19 -11.38
C TYR A 177 8.65 1.21 -11.62
N GLU A 178 9.14 0.34 -12.46
CA GLU A 178 10.58 0.09 -12.69
C GLU A 178 11.31 -0.33 -11.39
N SER A 179 10.57 -0.90 -10.42
CA SER A 179 11.09 -1.31 -9.12
C SER A 179 10.93 -2.80 -8.86
N ASP A 180 9.74 -3.35 -9.15
CA ASP A 180 9.32 -4.74 -8.93
C ASP A 180 9.42 -5.16 -7.46
N LEU A 181 8.83 -4.33 -6.59
CA LEU A 181 8.84 -4.62 -5.15
C LEU A 181 8.19 -5.97 -4.85
N GLY A 182 7.08 -6.27 -5.54
CA GLY A 182 6.34 -7.52 -5.38
C GLY A 182 7.19 -8.76 -5.65
N ASP A 183 8.01 -8.74 -6.68
CA ASP A 183 8.93 -9.83 -7.01
C ASP A 183 9.94 -10.04 -5.88
N GLY A 184 10.48 -8.95 -5.33
CA GLY A 184 11.41 -9.02 -4.21
C GLY A 184 10.77 -9.53 -2.91
N TRP A 185 9.44 -9.55 -2.81
CA TRP A 185 8.72 -10.12 -1.66
C TRP A 185 8.39 -11.61 -1.85
N GLU A 186 8.46 -12.15 -3.07
CA GLU A 186 8.18 -13.55 -3.37
C GLU A 186 9.09 -14.53 -2.59
N ASP A 187 8.75 -15.82 -2.60
CA ASP A 187 9.61 -16.87 -2.08
C ASP A 187 10.97 -16.86 -2.82
N GLN A 188 12.05 -17.17 -2.10
CA GLN A 188 13.43 -17.04 -2.60
C GLN A 188 13.67 -17.74 -3.93
N GLU A 189 13.04 -18.90 -4.10
CA GLU A 189 13.23 -19.78 -5.27
C GLU A 189 12.49 -19.30 -6.54
N VAL A 190 11.60 -18.29 -6.42
CA VAL A 190 10.85 -17.80 -7.59
C VAL A 190 11.75 -17.04 -8.55
N HIS A 191 12.50 -16.07 -8.02
CA HIS A 191 13.38 -15.21 -8.83
C HIS A 191 14.87 -15.47 -8.56
N ASN A 192 15.19 -16.20 -7.49
CA ASN A 192 16.56 -16.45 -7.03
C ASN A 192 17.35 -15.17 -6.72
N ASP A 193 16.67 -14.11 -6.34
CA ASP A 193 17.29 -12.84 -6.02
C ASP A 193 18.27 -12.96 -4.84
N PRO A 194 19.35 -12.19 -4.83
CA PRO A 194 20.22 -12.09 -3.67
C PRO A 194 19.42 -11.65 -2.43
N GLN A 195 19.69 -12.28 -1.28
CA GLN A 195 19.00 -11.96 -0.03
C GLN A 195 19.08 -10.48 0.34
N THR A 196 20.15 -9.79 -0.04
CA THR A 196 20.32 -8.35 0.17
C THR A 196 19.34 -7.52 -0.63
N ILE A 197 19.00 -7.94 -1.84
CA ILE A 197 18.00 -7.29 -2.70
C ILE A 197 16.60 -7.56 -2.16
N ARG A 198 16.27 -8.83 -1.89
CA ARG A 198 15.00 -9.20 -1.28
C ARG A 198 14.75 -8.45 0.03
N ARG A 199 15.78 -8.37 0.90
CA ARG A 199 15.65 -7.64 2.16
C ARG A 199 15.31 -6.16 1.91
N LYS A 200 15.94 -5.49 0.95
CA LYS A 200 15.61 -4.10 0.59
C LYS A 200 14.17 -3.96 0.13
N ALA A 201 13.67 -4.89 -0.70
CA ALA A 201 12.26 -4.90 -1.13
C ALA A 201 11.31 -5.01 0.08
N LEU A 202 11.55 -5.97 0.98
CA LEU A 202 10.76 -6.17 2.19
C LEU A 202 10.81 -4.96 3.15
N GLU A 203 11.97 -4.36 3.32
CA GLU A 203 12.14 -3.13 4.13
C GLU A 203 11.35 -1.94 3.55
N MET A 204 11.36 -1.79 2.21
CA MET A 204 10.55 -0.76 1.55
C MET A 204 9.05 -1.06 1.70
N GLY A 205 8.65 -2.32 1.52
CA GLY A 205 7.27 -2.75 1.76
C GLY A 205 6.81 -2.49 3.18
N ALA A 206 7.67 -2.72 4.17
CA ALA A 206 7.37 -2.42 5.58
C ALA A 206 7.19 -0.92 5.83
N ASN A 207 7.97 -0.06 5.17
CA ASN A 207 7.76 1.38 5.22
C ASN A 207 6.41 1.78 4.61
N ILE A 208 6.02 1.16 3.49
CA ILE A 208 4.72 1.41 2.83
C ILE A 208 3.57 1.03 3.77
N ILE A 209 3.61 -0.17 4.36
CA ILE A 209 2.60 -0.65 5.32
C ILE A 209 2.52 0.26 6.55
N LYS A 210 3.67 0.59 7.14
CA LYS A 210 3.72 1.48 8.29
C LYS A 210 3.12 2.85 7.97
N TYR A 211 3.45 3.42 6.81
CA TYR A 211 2.85 4.67 6.36
C TYR A 211 1.33 4.55 6.22
N ALA A 212 0.84 3.50 5.55
CA ALA A 212 -0.58 3.29 5.34
C ALA A 212 -1.38 3.22 6.64
N PHE A 213 -0.81 2.61 7.70
CA PHE A 213 -1.48 2.47 9.00
C PHE A 213 -1.40 3.72 9.88
N GLU A 214 -0.35 4.54 9.74
CA GLU A 214 -0.10 5.70 10.59
C GLU A 214 -0.53 7.04 9.97
N LYS A 215 -0.76 7.11 8.65
CA LYS A 215 -1.10 8.38 7.96
C LYS A 215 -2.37 9.06 8.44
N SER A 216 -3.24 8.34 9.14
CA SER A 216 -4.53 8.83 9.65
C SER A 216 -4.49 9.14 11.14
N LEU A 217 -3.33 9.02 11.79
CA LEU A 217 -3.09 9.40 13.17
C LEU A 217 -2.53 10.83 13.21
#